data_9327ec107e5a75f289a01b8ffee4c57e
#
_entry.id   9327ec107e5a75f289a01b8ffee4c57e
#
_cell.length_a   1.000
_cell.length_b   1.000
_cell.length_c   1.000
_cell.angle_alpha   90.00
_cell.angle_beta   90.00
_cell.angle_gamma   90.00
#
_symmetry.space_group_name_H-M   'P 1'
#
loop_
_entity.id
_entity.type
_entity.pdbx_description
1 polymer ?
#
loop_
_entity_poly.entity_id
_entity_poly.type
_entity_poly.pdbx_seq_one_letter_code
_entity_poly.pdbx_strand_id
1 'polypeptide(L)'
;GNGNAYGASTDTGAGWAYKADNGFAISSNIGTKSKTTNGDTGLLTNESKTSWATQVGLTKPQWSASVLVNQKYNGWSDTYYHSLQHGPSSSTGNFSSVGLRGWWRPLETGSATPSISLGYDTTNYDGAPAASDSSDAWFAGLTWQDTFQADDRIGVAFGQPTTNKDETTDPFAYELYYSYMLNDSVTVTPTVFGGSERHVTKNNDVIGYVLETTFNF
;
A
#
# COMPACT_ATOMS: atom_id res chain seq x y z
N GLY A 1 -3.71 -0.62 2.15
CA GLY A 1 -2.79 -1.62 2.68
C GLY A 1 -1.79 -1.97 1.62
N ASN A 2 -0.55 -2.08 2.03
CA ASN A 2 0.52 -2.38 1.11
C ASN A 2 0.44 -3.85 0.68
N GLY A 3 -0.24 -4.14 -0.42
CA GLY A 3 -0.35 -5.49 -0.97
C GLY A 3 0.98 -6.10 -1.43
N ASN A 4 2.06 -5.33 -1.39
CA ASN A 4 3.35 -5.75 -1.91
C ASN A 4 4.10 -6.71 -0.99
N ALA A 5 3.72 -6.82 0.28
CA ALA A 5 4.42 -7.68 1.22
C ALA A 5 4.21 -9.17 0.93
N TYR A 6 3.05 -9.52 0.37
CA TYR A 6 2.68 -10.91 0.09
C TYR A 6 2.09 -11.05 -1.31
N GLY A 7 2.52 -12.03 -2.03
CA GLY A 7 1.82 -12.44 -3.25
C GLY A 7 0.47 -13.08 -2.92
N ALA A 8 -0.39 -13.17 -3.92
CA ALA A 8 -1.78 -13.56 -3.77
C ALA A 8 -2.03 -15.01 -3.35
N SER A 9 -1.04 -15.90 -3.40
CA SER A 9 -1.18 -17.30 -2.98
C SER A 9 0.11 -17.80 -2.36
N THR A 10 0.02 -18.25 -1.13
CA THR A 10 1.12 -18.84 -0.36
C THR A 10 0.73 -20.26 -0.02
N ASP A 11 1.57 -21.25 -0.37
CA ASP A 11 1.29 -22.66 -0.08
C ASP A 11 1.63 -22.97 1.37
N THR A 12 2.72 -22.37 1.88
CA THR A 12 3.16 -22.52 3.26
C THR A 12 3.89 -21.29 3.73
N GLY A 13 3.90 -21.05 5.03
CA GLY A 13 4.59 -19.90 5.60
C GLY A 13 4.60 -19.94 7.12
N ALA A 14 5.43 -19.07 7.69
CA ALA A 14 5.53 -18.84 9.12
C ALA A 14 5.81 -17.37 9.38
N GLY A 15 5.45 -16.91 10.56
CA GLY A 15 5.73 -15.53 10.96
C GLY A 15 5.66 -15.37 12.47
N TRP A 16 6.21 -14.28 12.92
CA TRP A 16 6.16 -13.85 14.30
C TRP A 16 5.99 -12.34 14.38
N ALA A 17 5.47 -11.86 15.50
CA ALA A 17 5.35 -10.45 15.80
C ALA A 17 5.63 -10.22 17.27
N TYR A 18 6.27 -9.09 17.56
CA TYR A 18 6.51 -8.60 18.90
C TYR A 18 6.06 -7.14 19.00
N LYS A 19 5.39 -6.81 20.08
CA LYS A 19 4.95 -5.45 20.41
C LYS A 19 5.33 -5.15 21.85
N ALA A 20 6.05 -4.05 22.06
CA ALA A 20 6.41 -3.55 23.37
C ALA A 20 5.45 -2.46 23.86
N ASP A 21 5.38 -2.29 25.18
CA ASP A 21 4.52 -1.29 25.82
C ASP A 21 4.89 0.16 25.46
N ASN A 22 6.14 0.40 25.09
CA ASN A 22 6.62 1.72 24.65
C ASN A 22 6.17 2.11 23.23
N GLY A 23 5.40 1.21 22.55
CA GLY A 23 4.89 1.40 21.20
C GLY A 23 5.81 0.88 20.09
N PHE A 24 6.98 0.33 20.42
CA PHE A 24 7.82 -0.36 19.46
C PHE A 24 7.14 -1.67 19.01
N ALA A 25 7.20 -1.95 17.72
CA ALA A 25 6.72 -3.21 17.16
C ALA A 25 7.66 -3.69 16.06
N ILE A 26 7.86 -4.99 16.02
CA ILE A 26 8.56 -5.67 14.93
C ILE A 26 7.82 -6.94 14.57
N SER A 27 7.71 -7.21 13.28
CA SER A 27 7.18 -8.48 12.77
C SER A 27 8.00 -8.97 11.61
N SER A 28 8.11 -10.27 11.47
CA SER A 28 8.74 -10.89 10.32
C SER A 28 7.96 -12.13 9.91
N ASN A 29 7.86 -12.34 8.61
CA ASN A 29 7.17 -13.50 8.08
C ASN A 29 7.80 -13.92 6.75
N ILE A 30 7.69 -15.20 6.47
CA ILE A 30 8.12 -15.84 5.25
C ILE A 30 6.97 -16.65 4.67
N GLY A 31 6.79 -16.55 3.37
CA GLY A 31 5.84 -17.35 2.62
C GLY A 31 6.51 -18.00 1.44
N THR A 32 6.08 -19.18 1.08
CA THR A 32 6.56 -19.89 -0.10
C THR A 32 5.42 -20.44 -0.92
N LYS A 33 5.65 -20.58 -2.22
CA LYS A 33 4.77 -21.28 -3.14
C LYS A 33 5.59 -22.08 -4.12
N SER A 34 5.07 -23.19 -4.57
CA SER A 34 5.71 -24.03 -5.55
C SER A 34 5.91 -23.29 -6.87
N LYS A 35 7.06 -23.47 -7.48
CA LYS A 35 7.37 -22.95 -8.81
C LYS A 35 6.87 -23.87 -9.92
N THR A 36 6.80 -25.15 -9.62
CA THR A 36 6.34 -26.21 -10.53
C THR A 36 5.33 -27.12 -9.85
N THR A 37 4.61 -27.91 -10.60
CA THR A 37 3.69 -28.93 -10.10
C THR A 37 4.37 -30.20 -9.57
N ASN A 38 5.70 -30.29 -9.66
CA ASN A 38 6.46 -31.40 -9.12
C ASN A 38 6.73 -31.22 -7.63
N GLY A 39 6.47 -32.24 -6.82
CA GLY A 39 6.48 -32.20 -5.39
C GLY A 39 7.82 -32.08 -4.65
N ASP A 40 8.93 -31.88 -5.36
CA ASP A 40 10.29 -31.82 -4.80
C ASP A 40 10.73 -30.39 -4.42
N THR A 41 9.77 -29.46 -4.31
CA THR A 41 10.04 -28.07 -4.02
C THR A 41 10.00 -27.80 -2.53
N GLY A 42 11.15 -27.59 -1.92
CA GLY A 42 11.30 -27.29 -0.50
C GLY A 42 11.34 -25.80 -0.20
N LEU A 43 11.11 -25.45 1.07
CA LEU A 43 11.28 -24.11 1.60
C LEU A 43 12.71 -23.61 1.36
N LEU A 44 12.86 -22.39 0.84
CA LEU A 44 14.15 -21.74 0.56
C LEU A 44 15.03 -22.43 -0.49
N THR A 45 14.46 -23.25 -1.33
CA THR A 45 15.16 -23.85 -2.48
C THR A 45 14.97 -23.01 -3.73
N ASN A 46 15.81 -23.23 -4.75
CA ASN A 46 15.67 -22.58 -6.07
C ASN A 46 14.38 -22.97 -6.80
N GLU A 47 13.71 -24.02 -6.35
CA GLU A 47 12.48 -24.54 -6.92
C GLU A 47 11.22 -23.95 -6.27
N SER A 48 11.36 -23.17 -5.20
CA SER A 48 10.25 -22.48 -4.58
C SER A 48 10.37 -20.97 -4.73
N LYS A 49 9.23 -20.33 -5.03
CA LYS A 49 9.08 -18.88 -4.95
C LYS A 49 8.94 -18.50 -3.48
N THR A 50 9.75 -17.59 -3.02
CA THR A 50 9.80 -17.21 -1.61
C THR A 50 9.61 -15.71 -1.46
N SER A 51 8.82 -15.29 -0.48
CA SER A 51 8.68 -13.89 -0.04
C SER A 51 9.00 -13.81 1.43
N TRP A 52 9.89 -12.92 1.80
CA TRP A 52 10.26 -12.64 3.19
C TRP A 52 10.08 -11.15 3.48
N ALA A 53 9.16 -10.83 4.39
CA ALA A 53 8.86 -9.47 4.80
C ALA A 53 9.19 -9.25 6.27
N THR A 54 9.83 -8.13 6.57
CA THR A 54 10.08 -7.65 7.93
C THR A 54 9.61 -6.20 8.04
N GLN A 55 8.82 -5.93 9.06
CA GLN A 55 8.34 -4.58 9.37
C GLN A 55 8.78 -4.19 10.77
N VAL A 56 9.29 -2.97 10.89
CA VAL A 56 9.64 -2.32 12.16
C VAL A 56 8.88 -1.01 12.26
N GLY A 57 8.32 -0.73 13.41
CA GLY A 57 7.57 0.51 13.63
C GLY A 57 7.60 0.99 15.08
N LEU A 58 7.32 2.27 15.22
CA LEU A 58 7.12 2.91 16.51
C LEU A 58 5.84 3.72 16.46
N THR A 59 4.92 3.44 17.39
CA THR A 59 3.65 4.14 17.51
C THR A 59 3.60 4.86 18.85
N LYS A 60 3.28 6.14 18.81
CA LYS A 60 3.04 7.01 19.96
C LYS A 60 1.62 7.57 19.89
N PRO A 61 1.08 8.19 20.95
CA PRO A 61 -0.29 8.68 20.95
C PRO A 61 -0.64 9.61 19.78
N GLN A 62 0.32 10.42 19.31
CA GLN A 62 0.10 11.41 18.26
C GLN A 62 0.76 11.08 16.93
N TRP A 63 1.62 10.06 16.84
CA TRP A 63 2.30 9.73 15.61
C TRP A 63 2.73 8.27 15.54
N SER A 64 2.93 7.80 14.34
CA SER A 64 3.55 6.51 14.08
C SER A 64 4.46 6.62 12.86
N ALA A 65 5.53 5.85 12.88
CA ALA A 65 6.38 5.64 11.72
C ALA A 65 6.75 4.16 11.63
N SER A 66 6.79 3.63 10.42
CA SER A 66 7.19 2.25 10.16
C SER A 66 7.92 2.10 8.83
N VAL A 67 8.80 1.10 8.80
CA VAL A 67 9.53 0.64 7.63
C VAL A 67 9.19 -0.82 7.41
N LEU A 68 8.84 -1.17 6.18
CA LEU A 68 8.69 -2.53 5.70
C LEU A 68 9.79 -2.81 4.69
N VAL A 69 10.50 -3.92 4.85
CA VAL A 69 11.41 -4.46 3.85
C VAL A 69 10.89 -5.81 3.42
N ASN A 70 10.80 -6.03 2.12
CA ASN A 70 10.37 -7.30 1.55
C ASN A 70 11.35 -7.76 0.48
N GLN A 71 11.79 -9.01 0.60
CA GLN A 71 12.63 -9.70 -0.36
C GLN A 71 11.81 -10.84 -0.99
N LYS A 72 11.79 -10.89 -2.31
CA LYS A 72 11.08 -11.91 -3.07
C LYS A 72 12.07 -12.60 -4.00
N TYR A 73 12.01 -13.91 -4.06
CA TYR A 73 12.97 -14.75 -4.78
C TYR A 73 12.28 -15.66 -5.78
N ASN A 74 13.06 -16.04 -6.79
CA ASN A 74 12.71 -17.05 -7.79
C ASN A 74 11.43 -16.75 -8.57
N GLY A 75 11.21 -15.47 -8.91
CA GLY A 75 10.05 -15.05 -9.68
C GLY A 75 8.74 -15.05 -8.91
N TRP A 76 8.79 -14.81 -7.60
CA TRP A 76 7.59 -14.44 -6.86
C TRP A 76 7.01 -13.17 -7.46
N SER A 77 6.08 -13.31 -8.37
CA SER A 77 5.46 -12.18 -9.05
C SER A 77 4.47 -11.46 -8.13
N ASP A 78 4.47 -10.16 -8.24
CA ASP A 78 3.51 -9.28 -7.64
C ASP A 78 2.80 -8.52 -8.75
N THR A 79 1.48 -8.38 -8.65
CA THR A 79 0.66 -7.66 -9.63
C THR A 79 1.00 -6.17 -9.73
N TYR A 80 1.70 -5.65 -8.75
CA TYR A 80 2.17 -4.26 -8.74
C TYR A 80 3.49 -4.05 -9.48
N TYR A 81 4.09 -5.11 -9.98
CA TYR A 81 5.36 -5.04 -10.64
C TYR A 81 5.22 -5.28 -12.15
N HIS A 82 4.72 -4.29 -12.84
CA HIS A 82 4.58 -4.28 -14.29
C HIS A 82 5.17 -3.02 -14.89
N SER A 83 5.86 -3.21 -16.02
CA SER A 83 6.06 -2.18 -17.01
C SER A 83 5.13 -2.44 -18.17
N LEU A 84 4.40 -1.45 -18.64
CA LEU A 84 3.59 -1.59 -19.86
C LEU A 84 4.47 -1.77 -21.11
N GLN A 85 5.68 -1.24 -21.09
CA GLN A 85 6.61 -1.35 -22.21
C GLN A 85 7.33 -2.70 -22.26
N HIS A 86 7.67 -3.28 -21.10
CA HIS A 86 8.43 -4.52 -21.00
C HIS A 86 7.60 -5.71 -20.49
N GLY A 87 6.34 -5.49 -20.16
CA GLY A 87 5.43 -6.52 -19.67
C GLY A 87 5.71 -6.99 -18.25
N PRO A 88 5.14 -8.14 -17.85
CA PRO A 88 5.30 -8.67 -16.50
C PRO A 88 6.74 -9.13 -16.25
N SER A 89 7.12 -9.11 -14.98
CA SER A 89 8.43 -9.58 -14.52
C SER A 89 8.72 -11.03 -14.95
N SER A 90 10.00 -11.35 -15.11
CA SER A 90 10.41 -12.72 -15.45
C SER A 90 10.06 -13.71 -14.33
N SER A 91 9.88 -14.97 -14.68
CA SER A 91 9.57 -16.05 -13.72
C SER A 91 10.75 -16.45 -12.82
N THR A 92 11.92 -15.84 -12.98
CA THR A 92 13.16 -16.21 -12.29
C THR A 92 13.80 -15.05 -11.53
N GLY A 93 13.31 -13.83 -11.68
CA GLY A 93 13.88 -12.63 -11.05
C GLY A 93 13.61 -12.54 -9.56
N ASN A 94 14.38 -11.69 -8.91
CA ASN A 94 14.22 -11.35 -7.50
C ASN A 94 13.75 -9.91 -7.36
N PHE A 95 13.01 -9.63 -6.29
CA PHE A 95 12.51 -8.30 -5.96
C PHE A 95 13.01 -7.87 -4.59
N SER A 96 13.33 -6.59 -4.46
CA SER A 96 13.60 -5.94 -3.19
C SER A 96 12.68 -4.72 -3.07
N SER A 97 11.80 -4.75 -2.07
CA SER A 97 10.83 -3.68 -1.84
C SER A 97 11.04 -3.03 -0.49
N VAL A 98 10.91 -1.71 -0.43
CA VAL A 98 10.88 -0.93 0.80
C VAL A 98 9.60 -0.11 0.85
N GLY A 99 8.88 -0.19 1.96
CA GLY A 99 7.70 0.61 2.22
C GLY A 99 7.88 1.47 3.46
N LEU A 100 7.58 2.75 3.35
CA LEU A 100 7.59 3.71 4.45
C LEU A 100 6.17 4.17 4.72
N ARG A 101 5.77 4.20 6.01
CA ARG A 101 4.47 4.71 6.44
C ARG A 101 4.65 5.58 7.67
N GLY A 102 3.92 6.67 7.69
CA GLY A 102 3.86 7.53 8.85
C GLY A 102 2.51 8.24 8.94
N TRP A 103 2.10 8.52 10.15
CA TRP A 103 0.98 9.41 10.41
C TRP A 103 1.27 10.27 11.64
N TRP A 104 0.65 11.41 11.64
CA TRP A 104 0.60 12.34 12.77
C TRP A 104 -0.83 12.86 12.94
N ARG A 105 -1.25 13.09 14.19
CA ARG A 105 -2.54 13.68 14.53
C ARG A 105 -2.40 14.76 15.61
N PRO A 106 -3.21 15.84 15.57
CA PRO A 106 -3.25 16.82 16.63
C PRO A 106 -3.80 16.21 17.93
N LEU A 107 -3.58 16.87 19.05
CA LEU A 107 -4.15 16.48 20.36
C LEU A 107 -5.65 16.70 20.41
N GLU A 108 -6.11 17.75 19.75
CA GLU A 108 -7.51 18.20 19.77
C GLU A 108 -8.11 18.08 18.37
N THR A 109 -9.37 17.68 18.31
CA THR A 109 -10.22 17.70 17.12
C THR A 109 -10.98 19.03 17.02
N GLY A 110 -11.75 19.24 15.95
CA GLY A 110 -12.50 20.50 15.75
C GLY A 110 -11.63 21.71 15.41
N SER A 111 -10.36 21.50 15.10
CA SER A 111 -9.42 22.55 14.72
C SER A 111 -9.13 22.55 13.21
N ALA A 112 -8.57 23.65 12.72
CA ALA A 112 -8.12 23.73 11.33
C ALA A 112 -6.90 22.83 11.00
N THR A 113 -6.28 22.23 12.02
CA THR A 113 -5.10 21.38 11.87
C THR A 113 -5.53 19.93 11.57
N PRO A 114 -5.20 19.38 10.38
CA PRO A 114 -5.57 18.01 10.04
C PRO A 114 -4.63 16.99 10.68
N SER A 115 -5.10 15.76 10.78
CA SER A 115 -4.23 14.58 10.84
C SER A 115 -3.56 14.38 9.48
N ILE A 116 -2.31 13.93 9.47
CA ILE A 116 -1.51 13.73 8.25
C ILE A 116 -1.13 12.26 8.15
N SER A 117 -1.29 11.67 6.98
CA SER A 117 -0.81 10.32 6.66
C SER A 117 0.07 10.36 5.43
N LEU A 118 1.20 9.67 5.48
CA LEU A 118 2.18 9.62 4.39
C LEU A 118 2.58 8.18 4.13
N GLY A 119 2.82 7.86 2.87
CA GLY A 119 3.37 6.59 2.46
C GLY A 119 4.22 6.70 1.21
N TYR A 120 5.27 5.89 1.18
CA TYR A 120 6.14 5.72 0.02
C TYR A 120 6.51 4.25 -0.11
N ASP A 121 6.49 3.74 -1.34
CA ASP A 121 6.91 2.39 -1.68
C ASP A 121 7.88 2.45 -2.85
N THR A 122 8.94 1.67 -2.78
CA THR A 122 9.83 1.44 -3.92
C THR A 122 10.14 -0.05 -4.04
N THR A 123 10.27 -0.51 -5.27
CA THR A 123 10.64 -1.89 -5.58
C THR A 123 11.70 -1.91 -6.66
N ASN A 124 12.78 -2.62 -6.40
CA ASN A 124 13.81 -2.93 -7.39
C ASN A 124 13.67 -4.39 -7.85
N TYR A 125 13.99 -4.63 -9.10
CA TYR A 125 13.82 -5.91 -9.74
C TYR A 125 15.06 -6.35 -10.53
N ASP A 126 15.72 -7.43 -10.09
CA ASP A 126 16.99 -7.90 -10.66
C ASP A 126 16.85 -8.63 -11.99
N GLY A 127 15.68 -9.03 -12.40
CA GLY A 127 15.46 -9.76 -13.64
C GLY A 127 14.99 -8.91 -14.81
N ALA A 128 14.83 -7.60 -14.59
CA ALA A 128 14.35 -6.68 -15.61
C ALA A 128 15.51 -6.00 -16.38
N PRO A 129 15.27 -5.50 -17.60
CA PRO A 129 16.18 -4.56 -18.23
C PRO A 129 16.43 -3.35 -17.33
N ALA A 130 17.64 -2.79 -17.35
CA ALA A 130 18.02 -1.65 -16.48
C ALA A 130 17.10 -0.43 -16.64
N ALA A 131 16.44 -0.28 -17.78
CA ALA A 131 15.47 0.81 -17.98
C ALA A 131 14.18 0.63 -17.18
N SER A 132 13.80 -0.60 -16.79
CA SER A 132 12.52 -0.93 -16.16
C SER A 132 12.67 -1.67 -14.82
N ASP A 133 13.84 -1.60 -14.19
CA ASP A 133 14.18 -2.39 -12.99
C ASP A 133 13.66 -1.81 -11.68
N SER A 134 12.91 -0.71 -11.70
CA SER A 134 12.32 -0.15 -10.48
C SER A 134 10.93 0.46 -10.70
N SER A 135 10.15 0.46 -9.62
CA SER A 135 8.83 1.08 -9.56
C SER A 135 8.66 1.78 -8.22
N ASP A 136 7.94 2.89 -8.23
CA ASP A 136 7.66 3.70 -7.05
C ASP A 136 6.18 4.01 -6.93
N ALA A 137 5.74 4.26 -5.69
CA ALA A 137 4.42 4.77 -5.37
C ALA A 137 4.50 5.67 -4.14
N TRP A 138 3.65 6.68 -4.06
CA TRP A 138 3.54 7.49 -2.85
C TRP A 138 2.11 7.99 -2.65
N PHE A 139 1.76 8.32 -1.42
CA PHE A 139 0.52 9.01 -1.10
C PHE A 139 0.69 9.98 0.07
N ALA A 140 -0.16 10.99 0.10
CA ALA A 140 -0.41 11.85 1.23
C ALA A 140 -1.90 11.95 1.50
N GLY A 141 -2.28 11.96 2.77
CA GLY A 141 -3.66 12.10 3.22
C GLY A 141 -3.76 13.12 4.34
N LEU A 142 -4.82 13.92 4.31
CA LEU A 142 -5.18 14.90 5.31
C LEU A 142 -6.59 14.58 5.81
N THR A 143 -6.79 14.58 7.12
CA THR A 143 -8.11 14.30 7.70
C THR A 143 -8.40 15.29 8.83
N TRP A 144 -9.51 15.99 8.73
CA TRP A 144 -10.08 16.82 9.79
C TRP A 144 -11.22 16.07 10.45
N GLN A 145 -11.33 16.18 11.77
CA GLN A 145 -12.40 15.59 12.56
C GLN A 145 -13.13 16.69 13.32
N ASP A 146 -14.43 16.47 13.57
CA ASP A 146 -15.30 17.37 14.33
C ASP A 146 -15.32 18.80 13.77
N THR A 147 -15.34 18.95 12.45
CA THR A 147 -15.18 20.24 11.79
C THR A 147 -16.47 21.04 11.75
N PHE A 148 -17.57 20.42 11.37
CA PHE A 148 -18.90 21.05 11.27
C PHE A 148 -19.87 20.51 12.31
N GLN A 149 -19.75 19.26 12.66
CA GLN A 149 -20.52 18.61 13.70
C GLN A 149 -19.67 17.54 14.40
N ALA A 150 -20.11 17.10 15.59
CA ALA A 150 -19.45 16.02 16.30
C ALA A 150 -19.37 14.75 15.44
N ASP A 151 -18.24 14.07 15.49
CA ASP A 151 -17.95 12.81 14.81
C ASP A 151 -17.92 12.88 13.28
N ASP A 152 -18.02 14.07 12.68
CA ASP A 152 -17.81 14.20 11.25
C ASP A 152 -16.33 14.11 10.85
N ARG A 153 -16.08 13.82 9.56
CA ARG A 153 -14.73 13.75 9.01
C ARG A 153 -14.70 14.28 7.58
N ILE A 154 -13.73 15.14 7.34
CA ILE A 154 -13.33 15.51 5.98
C ILE A 154 -11.99 14.86 5.70
N GLY A 155 -11.85 14.17 4.58
CA GLY A 155 -10.58 13.61 4.15
C GLY A 155 -10.23 14.01 2.73
N VAL A 156 -8.95 14.31 2.54
CA VAL A 156 -8.33 14.52 1.22
C VAL A 156 -7.15 13.59 1.12
N ALA A 157 -7.10 12.79 0.07
CA ALA A 157 -5.96 11.94 -0.22
C ALA A 157 -5.52 12.15 -1.66
N PHE A 158 -4.22 12.08 -1.88
CA PHE A 158 -3.65 12.18 -3.22
C PHE A 158 -2.30 11.47 -3.28
N GLY A 159 -1.89 11.07 -4.48
CA GLY A 159 -0.62 10.41 -4.66
C GLY A 159 -0.43 9.83 -6.05
N GLN A 160 0.73 9.21 -6.22
CA GLN A 160 1.09 8.50 -7.43
C GLN A 160 0.86 6.99 -7.19
N PRO A 161 0.01 6.35 -7.99
CA PRO A 161 -0.06 4.89 -8.05
C PRO A 161 1.29 4.28 -8.45
N THR A 162 1.46 2.99 -8.20
CA THR A 162 2.69 2.28 -8.58
C THR A 162 2.98 2.47 -10.07
N THR A 163 4.14 3.05 -10.36
CA THR A 163 4.59 3.40 -11.70
C THR A 163 6.01 2.90 -11.90
N ASN A 164 6.28 2.23 -13.01
CA ASN A 164 7.62 1.81 -13.37
C ASN A 164 8.39 3.00 -13.96
N LYS A 165 9.68 3.06 -13.71
CA LYS A 165 10.54 4.17 -14.17
C LYS A 165 10.67 4.31 -15.70
N ASP A 166 10.31 3.27 -16.46
CA ASP A 166 10.31 3.32 -17.93
C ASP A 166 9.00 3.86 -18.51
N GLU A 167 7.99 4.10 -17.70
CA GLU A 167 6.75 4.67 -18.16
C GLU A 167 6.93 6.15 -18.56
N THR A 168 6.22 6.56 -19.58
CA THR A 168 6.30 7.92 -20.13
C THR A 168 5.21 8.85 -19.60
N THR A 169 4.43 8.37 -18.65
CA THR A 169 3.32 9.07 -18.01
C THR A 169 3.52 9.10 -16.51
N ASP A 170 2.98 10.14 -15.87
CA ASP A 170 3.02 10.35 -14.44
C ASP A 170 1.60 10.23 -13.85
N PRO A 171 1.10 9.01 -13.60
CA PRO A 171 -0.25 8.82 -13.11
C PRO A 171 -0.42 9.45 -11.73
N PHE A 172 -1.55 10.12 -11.55
CA PHE A 172 -1.91 10.75 -10.29
C PHE A 172 -3.32 10.36 -9.88
N ALA A 173 -3.55 10.09 -8.61
CA ALA A 173 -4.84 9.77 -8.06
C ALA A 173 -5.19 10.70 -6.89
N TYR A 174 -6.46 11.01 -6.72
CA TYR A 174 -6.96 11.82 -5.63
C TYR A 174 -8.35 11.37 -5.17
N GLU A 175 -8.65 11.68 -3.92
CA GLU A 175 -9.95 11.45 -3.30
C GLU A 175 -10.26 12.57 -2.32
N LEU A 176 -11.52 12.98 -2.29
CA LEU A 176 -12.10 13.90 -1.31
C LEU A 176 -13.40 13.28 -0.80
N TYR A 177 -13.55 13.17 0.52
CA TYR A 177 -14.77 12.69 1.13
C TYR A 177 -15.20 13.57 2.31
N TYR A 178 -16.49 13.54 2.59
CA TYR A 178 -17.09 14.07 3.81
C TYR A 178 -17.97 12.99 4.44
N SER A 179 -17.55 12.49 5.60
CA SER A 179 -18.31 11.50 6.35
C SER A 179 -19.03 12.17 7.50
N TYR A 180 -20.35 12.04 7.59
CA TYR A 180 -21.14 12.61 8.66
C TYR A 180 -22.17 11.63 9.19
N MET A 181 -22.42 11.71 10.49
CA MET A 181 -23.43 10.91 11.18
C MET A 181 -24.79 11.58 11.08
N LEU A 182 -25.74 10.90 10.46
CA LEU A 182 -27.16 11.32 10.48
C LEU A 182 -27.78 11.07 11.86
N ASN A 183 -27.38 9.99 12.51
CA ASN A 183 -27.74 9.58 13.86
C ASN A 183 -26.75 8.49 14.32
N ASP A 184 -26.92 7.99 15.56
CA ASP A 184 -26.01 7.00 16.19
C ASP A 184 -25.83 5.71 15.38
N SER A 185 -26.77 5.42 14.47
CA SER A 185 -26.77 4.18 13.70
C SER A 185 -26.47 4.37 12.21
N VAL A 186 -26.46 5.60 11.70
CA VAL A 186 -26.34 5.86 10.25
C VAL A 186 -25.29 6.91 9.96
N THR A 187 -24.30 6.52 9.18
CA THR A 187 -23.27 7.43 8.65
C THR A 187 -23.38 7.50 7.13
N VAL A 188 -23.27 8.69 6.56
CA VAL A 188 -23.30 8.94 5.12
C VAL A 188 -22.01 9.58 4.70
N THR A 189 -21.41 9.06 3.62
CA THR A 189 -20.11 9.51 3.13
C THR A 189 -20.13 9.73 1.61
N PRO A 190 -20.51 10.94 1.16
CA PRO A 190 -20.25 11.35 -0.22
C PRO A 190 -18.75 11.46 -0.48
N THR A 191 -18.33 10.89 -1.60
CA THR A 191 -16.93 10.83 -2.02
C THR A 191 -16.80 11.19 -3.48
N VAL A 192 -15.81 12.01 -3.80
CA VAL A 192 -15.35 12.30 -5.16
C VAL A 192 -13.94 11.77 -5.28
N PHE A 193 -13.65 11.01 -6.30
CA PHE A 193 -12.33 10.49 -6.57
C PHE A 193 -11.99 10.59 -8.05
N GLY A 194 -10.73 10.58 -8.37
CA GLY A 194 -10.29 10.63 -9.74
C GLY A 194 -8.81 10.35 -9.90
N GLY A 195 -8.37 10.39 -11.13
CA GLY A 195 -6.97 10.24 -11.46
C GLY A 195 -6.69 10.60 -12.91
N SER A 196 -5.46 10.97 -13.15
CA SER A 196 -4.92 11.21 -14.48
C SER A 196 -4.05 10.05 -14.93
N GLU A 197 -3.95 9.88 -16.25
CA GLU A 197 -3.08 8.87 -16.90
C GLU A 197 -3.24 7.47 -16.31
N ARG A 198 -4.46 7.09 -16.03
CA ARG A 198 -4.82 5.82 -15.40
C ARG A 198 -4.23 4.65 -16.17
N HIS A 199 -3.70 3.67 -15.44
CA HIS A 199 -2.96 2.53 -16.01
C HIS A 199 -1.78 2.97 -16.88
N VAL A 200 -1.07 4.05 -16.47
CA VAL A 200 0.05 4.63 -17.22
C VAL A 200 -0.26 4.88 -18.70
N THR A 201 -1.51 5.16 -19.00
CA THR A 201 -1.98 5.44 -20.36
C THR A 201 -2.25 6.93 -20.50
N LYS A 202 -1.57 7.56 -21.46
CA LYS A 202 -1.69 8.99 -21.75
C LYS A 202 -3.15 9.40 -22.05
N ASN A 203 -3.57 10.49 -21.44
CA ASN A 203 -4.95 11.04 -21.57
C ASN A 203 -6.07 10.08 -21.12
N ASN A 204 -5.77 9.13 -20.24
CA ASN A 204 -6.76 8.24 -19.65
C ASN A 204 -7.16 8.74 -18.25
N ASP A 205 -7.85 9.86 -18.21
CA ASP A 205 -8.31 10.49 -16.97
C ASP A 205 -9.70 9.95 -16.57
N VAL A 206 -9.93 9.91 -15.27
CA VAL A 206 -11.20 9.46 -14.72
C VAL A 206 -11.61 10.33 -13.54
N ILE A 207 -12.90 10.59 -13.42
CA ILE A 207 -13.53 11.12 -12.21
C ILE A 207 -14.74 10.24 -11.87
N GLY A 208 -14.93 9.97 -10.60
CA GLY A 208 -16.04 9.18 -10.09
C GLY A 208 -16.61 9.75 -8.81
N TYR A 209 -17.83 9.34 -8.51
CA TYR A 209 -18.58 9.73 -7.33
C TYR A 209 -19.13 8.49 -6.65
N VAL A 210 -19.05 8.44 -5.33
CA VAL A 210 -19.66 7.39 -4.52
C VAL A 210 -20.45 8.05 -3.39
N LEU A 211 -21.60 7.48 -3.08
CA LEU A 211 -22.33 7.76 -1.85
C LEU A 211 -22.40 6.47 -1.05
N GLU A 212 -21.61 6.39 0.01
CA GLU A 212 -21.62 5.27 0.94
C GLU A 212 -22.59 5.57 2.09
N THR A 213 -23.34 4.56 2.51
CA THR A 213 -24.17 4.63 3.73
C THR A 213 -23.85 3.43 4.59
N THR A 214 -23.38 3.68 5.80
CA THR A 214 -23.05 2.66 6.80
C THR A 214 -24.13 2.61 7.87
N PHE A 215 -24.62 1.40 8.16
CA PHE A 215 -25.58 1.15 9.23
C PHE A 215 -24.90 0.35 10.36
N ASN A 216 -25.00 0.83 11.59
CA ASN A 216 -24.51 0.19 12.80
C ASN A 216 -25.71 -0.31 13.61
N PHE A 217 -25.78 -1.60 13.92
CA PHE A 217 -26.86 -2.26 14.64
C PHE A 217 -26.39 -2.78 15.99
#